data_ff940ee332ce5cc6cab07ed4d45e707d
#
_entry.id   ff940ee332ce5cc6cab07ed4d45e707d
#
_cell.length_a   1.000
_cell.length_b   1.000
_cell.length_c   1.000
_cell.angle_alpha   90.00
_cell.angle_beta   90.00
_cell.angle_gamma   90.00
#
_symmetry.space_group_name_H-M   'P 1'
#
loop_
_entity.id
_entity.type
_entity.pdbx_description
1 polymer ?
#
loop_
_entity_poly.entity_id
_entity_poly.type
_entity_poly.pdbx_seq_one_letter_code
_entity_poly.pdbx_strand_id
1 'polypeptide(L)'
;MKIMSVSIKETKKITPKAKKLVDTLVSTGCTITEASKVAGYKGNSSRVSASRMLRNPKVQQYMFEQIQHNLGMSAVKAQSRLLDLCSGAKSEYVQLEASKDILDRAGFKAPDKHQHMVKGDFSINIDLK
;
A
#
# COMPACT_ATOMS: atom_id res chain seq x y z
N MET A 1 -17.52 28.66 22.73
CA MET A 1 -16.62 28.16 21.68
C MET A 1 -17.47 27.72 20.49
N LYS A 2 -17.37 28.42 19.39
CA LYS A 2 -17.99 27.97 18.15
C LYS A 2 -17.11 26.85 17.57
N ILE A 3 -17.60 25.63 17.59
CA ILE A 3 -17.02 24.55 16.81
C ILE A 3 -17.32 24.92 15.35
N MET A 4 -16.30 25.27 14.58
CA MET A 4 -16.45 25.35 13.14
C MET A 4 -16.82 23.95 12.65
N SER A 5 -18.09 23.76 12.32
CA SER A 5 -18.48 22.63 11.50
C SER A 5 -17.82 22.84 10.14
N VAL A 6 -16.72 22.14 9.92
CA VAL A 6 -16.20 21.96 8.57
C VAL A 6 -17.34 21.31 7.80
N SER A 7 -18.01 22.10 6.97
CA SER A 7 -18.95 21.60 5.99
C SER A 7 -18.18 20.56 5.18
N ILE A 8 -18.39 19.31 5.50
CA ILE A 8 -17.96 18.21 4.65
C ILE A 8 -18.78 18.42 3.39
N LYS A 9 -18.18 19.12 2.41
CA LYS A 9 -18.76 19.18 1.05
C LYS A 9 -19.06 17.73 0.72
N GLU A 10 -20.34 17.42 0.51
CA GLU A 10 -20.78 16.11 0.08
C GLU A 10 -19.91 15.70 -1.11
N THR A 11 -18.94 14.86 -0.84
CA THR A 11 -18.07 14.31 -1.87
C THR A 11 -18.99 13.52 -2.76
N LYS A 12 -19.17 13.97 -4.01
CA LYS A 12 -19.94 13.22 -5.01
C LYS A 12 -19.56 11.77 -4.86
N LYS A 13 -20.51 10.96 -4.40
CA LYS A 13 -20.29 9.54 -4.11
C LYS A 13 -19.77 8.86 -5.37
N ILE A 14 -18.76 8.02 -5.22
CA ILE A 14 -18.26 7.19 -6.30
C ILE A 14 -19.43 6.33 -6.81
N THR A 15 -19.58 6.22 -8.13
CA THR A 15 -20.66 5.42 -8.72
C THR A 15 -20.48 3.94 -8.35
N PRO A 16 -21.59 3.18 -8.17
CA PRO A 16 -21.52 1.75 -7.90
C PRO A 16 -20.70 0.99 -8.94
N LYS A 17 -20.75 1.43 -10.18
CA LYS A 17 -20.00 0.87 -11.30
C LYS A 17 -18.50 1.07 -11.16
N ALA A 18 -18.08 2.25 -10.73
CA ALA A 18 -16.68 2.56 -10.43
C ALA A 18 -16.17 1.76 -9.22
N LYS A 19 -16.98 1.61 -8.18
CA LYS A 19 -16.66 0.74 -7.05
C LYS A 19 -16.43 -0.70 -7.48
N LYS A 20 -17.35 -1.25 -8.24
CA LYS A 20 -17.24 -2.63 -8.75
C LYS A 20 -16.00 -2.83 -9.61
N LEU A 21 -15.63 -1.84 -10.42
CA LEU A 21 -14.40 -1.84 -11.20
C LEU A 21 -13.16 -1.94 -10.29
N VAL A 22 -13.07 -1.09 -9.29
CA VAL A 22 -11.95 -1.08 -8.34
C VAL A 22 -11.91 -2.37 -7.53
N ASP A 23 -13.04 -2.79 -6.99
CA ASP A 23 -13.12 -4.01 -6.16
C ASP A 23 -12.69 -5.25 -6.95
N THR A 24 -13.07 -5.34 -8.23
CA THR A 24 -12.64 -6.43 -9.10
C THR A 24 -11.13 -6.39 -9.36
N LEU A 25 -10.58 -5.21 -9.66
CA LEU A 25 -9.13 -5.05 -9.87
C LEU A 25 -8.32 -5.42 -8.64
N VAL A 26 -8.73 -4.94 -7.49
CA VAL A 26 -8.00 -5.14 -6.23
C VAL A 26 -8.11 -6.59 -5.73
N SER A 27 -9.26 -7.22 -5.89
CA SER A 27 -9.47 -8.58 -5.40
C SER A 27 -8.85 -9.66 -6.27
N THR A 28 -8.86 -9.47 -7.59
CA THR A 28 -8.44 -10.51 -8.55
C THR A 28 -7.11 -10.21 -9.22
N GLY A 29 -6.66 -8.95 -9.26
CA GLY A 29 -5.49 -8.54 -10.03
C GLY A 29 -5.63 -8.71 -11.54
N CYS A 30 -6.86 -8.78 -12.04
CA CYS A 30 -7.13 -8.95 -13.46
C CYS A 30 -6.81 -7.70 -14.29
N THR A 31 -6.87 -7.82 -15.60
CA THR A 31 -6.67 -6.69 -16.50
C THR A 31 -7.82 -5.67 -16.42
N ILE A 32 -7.53 -4.42 -16.77
CA ILE A 32 -8.56 -3.36 -16.82
C ILE A 32 -9.71 -3.75 -17.75
N THR A 33 -9.40 -4.45 -18.84
CA THR A 33 -10.38 -4.92 -19.81
C THR A 33 -11.36 -5.92 -19.19
N GLU A 34 -10.85 -6.89 -18.44
CA GLU A 34 -11.68 -7.88 -17.74
C GLU A 34 -12.50 -7.24 -16.63
N ALA A 35 -11.87 -6.42 -15.81
CA ALA A 35 -12.55 -5.69 -14.75
C ALA A 35 -13.66 -4.77 -15.27
N SER A 36 -13.43 -4.13 -16.42
CA SER A 36 -14.44 -3.28 -17.06
C SER A 36 -15.68 -4.06 -17.50
N LYS A 37 -15.51 -5.25 -18.04
CA LYS A 37 -16.62 -6.14 -18.41
C LYS A 37 -17.42 -6.57 -17.19
N VAL A 38 -16.75 -7.00 -16.13
CA VAL A 38 -17.38 -7.40 -14.85
C VAL A 38 -18.12 -6.24 -14.22
N ALA A 39 -17.56 -5.03 -14.28
CA ALA A 39 -18.19 -3.82 -13.76
C ALA A 39 -19.41 -3.34 -14.58
N GLY A 40 -19.61 -3.89 -15.77
CA GLY A 40 -20.74 -3.56 -16.63
C GLY A 40 -20.47 -2.43 -17.63
N TYR A 41 -19.22 -2.12 -17.94
CA TYR A 41 -18.86 -1.26 -19.06
C TYR A 41 -19.05 -2.03 -20.35
N LYS A 42 -19.83 -1.49 -21.26
CA LYS A 42 -20.19 -2.16 -22.52
C LYS A 42 -19.52 -1.48 -23.71
N GLY A 43 -19.30 -2.25 -24.78
CA GLY A 43 -18.81 -1.79 -26.07
C GLY A 43 -17.29 -1.82 -26.22
N ASN A 44 -16.81 -1.45 -27.42
CA ASN A 44 -15.41 -1.46 -27.78
C ASN A 44 -14.56 -0.42 -27.00
N SER A 45 -15.21 0.60 -26.44
CA SER A 45 -14.58 1.64 -25.61
C SER A 45 -14.61 1.37 -24.11
N SER A 46 -15.01 0.18 -23.69
CA SER A 46 -15.12 -0.17 -22.26
C SER A 46 -13.81 0.01 -21.51
N ARG A 47 -12.69 -0.41 -22.09
CA ARG A 47 -11.35 -0.21 -21.54
C ARG A 47 -11.00 1.28 -21.38
N VAL A 48 -11.31 2.09 -22.38
CA VAL A 48 -11.02 3.54 -22.37
C VAL A 48 -11.85 4.23 -21.29
N SER A 49 -13.13 3.90 -21.19
CA SER A 49 -14.04 4.43 -20.16
C SER A 49 -13.59 4.02 -18.76
N ALA A 50 -13.19 2.77 -18.55
CA ALA A 50 -12.66 2.28 -17.29
C ALA A 50 -11.33 2.97 -16.93
N SER A 51 -10.40 3.10 -17.87
CA SER A 51 -9.15 3.81 -17.65
C SER A 51 -9.36 5.28 -17.27
N ARG A 52 -10.32 5.95 -17.90
CA ARG A 52 -10.69 7.32 -17.56
C ARG A 52 -11.26 7.41 -16.15
N MET A 53 -12.09 6.45 -15.76
CA MET A 53 -12.66 6.39 -14.41
C MET A 53 -11.56 6.17 -13.35
N LEU A 54 -10.58 5.32 -13.62
CA LEU A 54 -9.45 5.06 -12.73
C LEU A 54 -8.50 6.26 -12.55
N ARG A 55 -8.54 7.24 -13.44
CA ARG A 55 -7.80 8.50 -13.30
C ARG A 55 -8.50 9.53 -12.40
N ASN A 56 -9.74 9.31 -12.05
CA ASN A 56 -10.47 10.19 -11.15
C ASN A 56 -9.84 10.12 -9.74
N PRO A 57 -9.45 11.26 -9.13
CA PRO A 57 -8.80 11.28 -7.82
C PRO A 57 -9.58 10.58 -6.73
N LYS A 58 -10.91 10.66 -6.74
CA LYS A 58 -11.77 9.99 -5.75
C LYS A 58 -11.76 8.47 -5.91
N VAL A 59 -11.75 8.00 -7.15
CA VAL A 59 -11.64 6.56 -7.45
C VAL A 59 -10.27 6.04 -7.07
N GLN A 60 -9.21 6.81 -7.30
CA GLN A 60 -7.86 6.47 -6.88
C GLN A 60 -7.74 6.39 -5.35
N GLN A 61 -8.35 7.31 -4.63
CA GLN A 61 -8.39 7.27 -3.17
C GLN A 61 -9.10 6.01 -2.68
N TYR A 62 -10.27 5.72 -3.22
CA TYR A 62 -11.01 4.50 -2.89
C TYR A 62 -10.20 3.23 -3.19
N MET A 63 -9.53 3.19 -4.34
CA MET A 63 -8.66 2.07 -4.71
C MET A 63 -7.51 1.90 -3.71
N PHE A 64 -6.88 3.00 -3.30
CA PHE A 64 -5.84 2.98 -2.28
C PHE A 64 -6.33 2.43 -0.94
N GLU A 65 -7.51 2.87 -0.49
CA GLU A 65 -8.14 2.37 0.74
C GLU A 65 -8.42 0.85 0.66
N GLN A 66 -8.90 0.36 -0.48
CA GLN A 66 -9.12 -1.07 -0.69
C GLN A 66 -7.83 -1.87 -0.71
N ILE A 67 -6.78 -1.35 -1.32
CA ILE A 67 -5.45 -1.98 -1.30
C ILE A 67 -4.92 -2.04 0.12
N GLN A 68 -4.99 -0.96 0.88
CA GLN A 68 -4.55 -0.93 2.28
C GLN A 68 -5.32 -1.94 3.14
N HIS A 69 -6.64 -2.02 2.96
CA HIS A 69 -7.46 -2.99 3.66
C HIS A 69 -7.03 -4.43 3.35
N ASN A 70 -6.85 -4.76 2.08
CA ASN A 70 -6.43 -6.10 1.65
C ASN A 70 -5.02 -6.45 2.11
N LEU A 71 -4.10 -5.50 2.09
CA LEU A 71 -2.75 -5.69 2.64
C LEU A 71 -2.80 -5.94 4.14
N GLY A 72 -3.62 -5.20 4.88
CA GLY A 72 -3.83 -5.43 6.31
C GLY A 72 -4.32 -6.84 6.61
N MET A 73 -5.30 -7.31 5.85
CA MET A 73 -5.82 -8.69 5.99
C MET A 73 -4.78 -9.73 5.59
N SER A 74 -3.97 -9.47 4.56
CA SER A 74 -2.91 -10.36 4.12
C SER A 74 -1.73 -10.40 5.10
N ALA A 75 -1.47 -9.29 5.79
CA ALA A 75 -0.42 -9.23 6.80
C ALA A 75 -0.64 -10.21 7.95
N VAL A 76 -1.89 -10.47 8.33
CA VAL A 76 -2.23 -11.47 9.35
C VAL A 76 -1.77 -12.86 8.93
N LYS A 77 -2.04 -13.24 7.67
CA LYS A 77 -1.61 -14.53 7.11
C LYS A 77 -0.08 -14.62 6.99
N ALA A 78 0.56 -13.55 6.55
CA ALA A 78 2.01 -13.49 6.44
C ALA A 78 2.68 -13.61 7.80
N GLN A 79 2.16 -12.94 8.83
CA GLN A 79 2.65 -13.06 10.20
C GLN A 79 2.50 -14.48 10.72
N SER A 80 1.35 -15.10 10.53
CA SER A 80 1.12 -16.50 10.92
C SER A 80 2.14 -17.42 10.25
N ARG A 81 2.38 -17.25 8.96
CA ARG A 81 3.36 -18.05 8.23
C ARG A 81 4.80 -17.84 8.72
N LEU A 82 5.18 -16.61 9.06
CA LEU A 82 6.49 -16.36 9.66
C LEU A 82 6.66 -17.09 11.00
N LEU A 83 5.64 -17.06 11.85
CA LEU A 83 5.66 -17.79 13.13
C LEU A 83 5.79 -19.31 12.93
N ASP A 84 5.07 -19.87 11.95
CA ASP A 84 5.17 -21.28 11.60
C ASP A 84 6.57 -21.64 11.12
N LEU A 85 7.19 -20.81 10.28
CA LEU A 85 8.57 -21.02 9.81
C LEU A 85 9.60 -20.88 10.93
N CYS A 86 9.36 -19.99 11.87
CA CYS A 86 10.24 -19.79 13.03
C CYS A 86 10.30 -21.04 13.92
N SER A 87 9.16 -21.73 14.11
CA SER A 87 9.05 -22.86 15.02
C SER A 87 9.17 -24.22 14.34
N GLY A 88 8.80 -24.36 13.08
CA GLY A 88 8.60 -25.65 12.42
C GLY A 88 9.31 -25.84 11.08
N ALA A 89 10.12 -24.90 10.61
CA ALA A 89 10.87 -25.08 9.37
C ALA A 89 11.91 -26.19 9.52
N LYS A 90 12.08 -27.00 8.48
CA LYS A 90 13.08 -28.09 8.46
C LYS A 90 14.53 -27.59 8.44
N SER A 91 14.76 -26.38 7.94
CA SER A 91 16.07 -25.75 7.86
C SER A 91 16.28 -24.78 9.02
N GLU A 92 17.34 -24.98 9.78
CA GLU A 92 17.75 -24.05 10.84
C GLU A 92 18.03 -22.64 10.32
N TYR A 93 18.56 -22.54 9.10
CA TYR A 93 18.77 -21.26 8.44
C TYR A 93 17.44 -20.51 8.21
N VAL A 94 16.40 -21.21 7.74
CA VAL A 94 15.07 -20.61 7.54
C VAL A 94 14.47 -20.20 8.89
N GLN A 95 14.63 -20.99 9.93
CA GLN A 95 14.19 -20.63 11.29
C GLN A 95 14.90 -19.36 11.78
N LEU A 96 16.21 -19.28 11.58
CA LEU A 96 17.01 -18.12 11.96
C LEU A 96 16.56 -16.85 11.21
N GLU A 97 16.41 -16.94 9.89
CA GLU A 97 15.98 -15.78 9.07
C GLU A 97 14.54 -15.33 9.40
N ALA A 98 13.63 -16.27 9.64
CA ALA A 98 12.27 -15.93 10.08
C ALA A 98 12.27 -15.25 11.46
N SER A 99 13.08 -15.72 12.38
CA SER A 99 13.23 -15.12 13.72
C SER A 99 13.81 -13.71 13.64
N LYS A 100 14.83 -13.48 12.82
CA LYS A 100 15.39 -12.16 12.57
C LYS A 100 14.36 -11.21 11.97
N ASP A 101 13.60 -11.65 10.97
CA ASP A 101 12.58 -10.83 10.32
C ASP A 101 11.49 -10.41 11.32
N ILE A 102 11.07 -11.30 12.20
CA ILE A 102 10.10 -10.98 13.26
C ILE A 102 10.67 -9.94 14.23
N LEU A 103 11.91 -10.08 14.67
CA LEU A 103 12.56 -9.14 15.56
C LEU A 103 12.73 -7.76 14.90
N ASP A 104 13.11 -7.73 13.63
CA ASP A 104 13.25 -6.49 12.86
C ASP A 104 11.92 -5.74 12.75
N ARG A 105 10.83 -6.44 12.43
CA ARG A 105 9.48 -5.88 12.36
C ARG A 105 8.96 -5.40 13.71
N ALA A 106 9.37 -6.05 14.78
CA ALA A 106 9.03 -5.64 16.15
C ALA A 106 9.84 -4.44 16.66
N GLY A 107 10.80 -3.95 15.88
CA GLY A 107 11.61 -2.79 16.23
C GLY A 107 12.88 -3.10 17.02
N PHE A 108 13.28 -4.38 17.11
CA PHE A 108 14.51 -4.81 17.80
C PHE A 108 15.75 -4.87 16.88
N LYS A 109 15.63 -4.34 15.67
CA LYS A 109 16.77 -4.22 14.77
C LYS A 109 17.78 -3.24 15.32
N ALA A 110 19.06 -3.65 15.34
CA ALA A 110 20.14 -2.73 15.67
C ALA A 110 20.20 -1.57 14.67
N PRO A 111 20.49 -0.33 15.11
CA PRO A 111 20.63 0.80 14.19
C PRO A 111 21.70 0.53 13.15
N ASP A 112 21.37 0.74 11.89
CA ASP A 112 22.35 0.64 10.80
C ASP A 112 23.39 1.75 10.97
N LYS A 113 24.64 1.36 11.25
CA LYS A 113 25.76 2.31 11.34
C LYS A 113 26.21 2.68 9.93
N HIS A 114 25.69 3.76 9.39
CA HIS A 114 26.23 4.35 8.17
C HIS A 114 27.43 5.22 8.52
N GLN A 115 28.63 4.74 8.24
CA GLN A 115 29.84 5.56 8.35
C GLN A 115 30.08 6.22 6.99
N HIS A 116 29.81 7.50 6.90
CA HIS A 116 30.21 8.32 5.77
C HIS A 116 31.65 8.80 5.99
N MET A 117 32.61 8.20 5.27
CA MET A 117 33.99 8.68 5.28
C MET A 117 34.13 9.73 4.20
N VAL A 118 34.17 10.99 4.59
CA VAL A 118 34.49 12.10 3.68
C VAL A 118 35.99 12.26 3.65
N LYS A 119 36.63 11.92 2.53
CA LYS A 119 38.06 12.22 2.28
C LYS A 119 38.14 13.58 1.61
N GLY A 120 38.72 14.55 2.28
CA GLY A 120 39.00 15.91 1.76
C GLY A 120 38.80 16.96 2.85
N ASP A 121 39.34 18.12 2.60
CA ASP A 121 39.13 19.28 3.48
C ASP A 121 37.78 19.89 3.19
N PHE A 122 36.94 20.03 4.23
CA PHE A 122 35.71 20.79 4.10
C PHE A 122 35.72 21.95 5.10
N SER A 123 35.24 23.08 4.66
CA SER A 123 35.07 24.25 5.51
C SER A 123 33.61 24.54 5.76
N ILE A 124 33.23 24.74 7.00
CA ILE A 124 31.87 25.17 7.39
C ILE A 124 31.93 26.67 7.60
N ASN A 125 31.33 27.46 6.70
CA ASN A 125 31.12 28.88 6.92
C ASN A 125 29.77 29.08 7.67
N ILE A 126 29.87 29.53 8.92
CA ILE A 126 28.72 29.93 9.71
C ILE A 126 28.61 31.44 9.66
N ASP A 127 27.65 31.96 8.92
CA ASP A 127 27.31 33.39 8.91
C ASP A 127 26.40 33.68 10.11
N LEU A 128 26.99 34.18 11.16
CA LEU A 128 26.26 34.66 12.34
C LEU A 128 25.89 36.13 12.10
N LYS A 129 24.68 36.40 11.62
CA LYS A 129 24.07 37.72 11.62
C LYS A 129 23.23 37.94 12.87
#